data_d362c7a7a0ac053128956bb46ab6898c
#
_entry.id   d362c7a7a0ac053128956bb46ab6898c
#
_cell.length_a   1.000
_cell.length_b   1.000
_cell.length_c   1.000
_cell.angle_alpha   90.00
_cell.angle_beta   90.00
_cell.angle_gamma   90.00
#
_symmetry.space_group_name_H-M   'P 1'
#
loop_
_entity.id
_entity.type
_entity.pdbx_description
1 polymer ?
#
loop_
_entity_poly.entity_id
_entity_poly.type
_entity_poly.pdbx_seq_one_letter_code
_entity_poly.pdbx_strand_id
1 'polypeptide(L)'
;MDEHEFRARADQSLNDLHRRLMAPSNEHGFDADFNSGALAIEFEAPPAKFVVSPNTPVRQIWVSAHSKSFKLDWDAAREAFVADGQTLAQIVGEAISQQLGEPVDL
;
A
#
# COMPACT_ATOMS: atom_id res chain seq x y z
N MET A 1 -2.86 19.36 5.23
CA MET A 1 -3.78 19.31 4.07
C MET A 1 -5.21 19.14 4.56
N ASP A 2 -6.17 19.64 3.83
CA ASP A 2 -7.57 19.48 4.20
C ASP A 2 -8.11 18.11 3.79
N GLU A 3 -9.35 17.79 4.19
CA GLU A 3 -9.96 16.49 3.89
C GLU A 3 -10.09 16.24 2.39
N HIS A 4 -10.48 17.25 1.64
CA HIS A 4 -10.70 17.13 0.20
C HIS A 4 -9.38 16.82 -0.53
N GLU A 5 -8.33 17.55 -0.20
CA GLU A 5 -7.01 17.32 -0.78
C GLU A 5 -6.48 15.95 -0.37
N PHE A 6 -6.64 15.56 0.89
CA PHE A 6 -6.20 14.26 1.37
C PHE A 6 -6.87 13.13 0.59
N ARG A 7 -8.19 13.19 0.41
CA ARG A 7 -8.92 12.15 -0.31
C ARG A 7 -8.43 12.01 -1.75
N ALA A 8 -8.22 13.14 -2.44
CA ALA A 8 -7.71 13.11 -3.81
C ALA A 8 -6.31 12.48 -3.87
N ARG A 9 -5.41 12.87 -2.96
CA ARG A 9 -4.05 12.33 -2.93
C ARG A 9 -4.03 10.87 -2.54
N ALA A 10 -4.85 10.47 -1.57
CA ALA A 10 -4.94 9.08 -1.14
C ALA A 10 -5.49 8.18 -2.24
N ASP A 11 -6.56 8.59 -2.91
CA ASP A 11 -7.14 7.83 -4.02
C ASP A 11 -6.13 7.66 -5.15
N GLN A 12 -5.41 8.72 -5.50
CA GLN A 12 -4.38 8.66 -6.52
C GLN A 12 -3.27 7.69 -6.14
N SER A 13 -2.84 7.72 -4.87
CA SER A 13 -1.77 6.85 -4.36
C SER A 13 -2.18 5.38 -4.37
N LEU A 14 -3.41 5.08 -3.95
CA LEU A 14 -3.91 3.72 -3.94
C LEU A 14 -4.15 3.18 -5.35
N ASN A 15 -4.67 4.01 -6.26
CA ASN A 15 -4.85 3.61 -7.66
C ASN A 15 -3.51 3.36 -8.34
N ASP A 16 -2.51 4.19 -8.07
CA ASP A 16 -1.18 4.02 -8.62
C ASP A 16 -0.54 2.72 -8.09
N LEU A 17 -0.67 2.47 -6.79
CA LEU A 17 -0.18 1.23 -6.18
C LEU A 17 -0.85 0.00 -6.80
N HIS A 18 -2.17 0.05 -7.00
CA HIS A 18 -2.91 -1.04 -7.61
C HIS A 18 -2.38 -1.35 -9.01
N ARG A 19 -2.13 -0.33 -9.83
CA ARG A 19 -1.55 -0.52 -11.16
C ARG A 19 -0.17 -1.17 -11.09
N ARG A 20 0.67 -0.74 -10.15
CA ARG A 20 2.01 -1.29 -9.97
C ARG A 20 2.00 -2.74 -9.52
N LEU A 21 0.92 -3.18 -8.86
CA LEU A 21 0.77 -4.55 -8.39
C LEU A 21 0.27 -5.52 -9.47
N MET A 22 -0.24 -5.04 -10.59
CA MET A 22 -0.84 -5.92 -11.60
C MET A 22 0.15 -6.94 -12.18
N ALA A 23 1.33 -6.49 -12.60
CA ALA A 23 2.34 -7.42 -13.13
C ALA A 23 2.86 -8.40 -12.07
N PRO A 24 3.28 -7.94 -10.88
CA PRO A 24 3.71 -8.86 -9.83
C PRO A 24 2.62 -9.85 -9.41
N SER A 25 1.35 -9.43 -9.35
CA SER A 25 0.26 -10.34 -8.96
C SER A 25 0.09 -11.47 -9.97
N ASN A 26 0.23 -11.17 -11.25
CA ASN A 26 0.17 -12.20 -12.30
C ASN A 26 1.39 -13.13 -12.26
N GLU A 27 2.57 -12.56 -12.03
CA GLU A 27 3.81 -13.34 -12.00
C GLU A 27 3.90 -14.27 -10.80
N HIS A 28 3.42 -13.82 -9.64
CA HIS A 28 3.59 -14.53 -8.38
C HIS A 28 2.30 -15.14 -7.83
N GLY A 29 1.18 -14.93 -8.50
CA GLY A 29 -0.08 -15.58 -8.16
C GLY A 29 -0.76 -15.07 -6.89
N PHE A 30 -0.72 -13.78 -6.64
CA PHE A 30 -1.50 -13.18 -5.56
C PHE A 30 -2.54 -12.22 -6.12
N ASP A 31 -3.50 -11.81 -5.29
CA ASP A 31 -4.59 -10.92 -5.68
C ASP A 31 -4.45 -9.54 -5.04
N ALA A 32 -4.84 -8.50 -5.77
CA ALA A 32 -4.87 -7.14 -5.26
C ALA A 32 -6.16 -6.47 -5.72
N ASP A 33 -7.09 -6.25 -4.81
CA ASP A 33 -8.43 -5.75 -5.12
C ASP A 33 -8.87 -4.66 -4.16
N PHE A 34 -9.68 -3.72 -4.66
CA PHE A 34 -10.32 -2.73 -3.80
C PHE A 34 -11.54 -3.33 -3.13
N ASN A 35 -11.71 -3.01 -1.84
CA ASN A 35 -12.87 -3.42 -1.06
C ASN A 35 -13.21 -2.28 -0.11
N SER A 36 -14.36 -1.64 -0.33
CA SER A 36 -14.85 -0.53 0.51
C SER A 36 -13.84 0.61 0.68
N GLY A 37 -13.13 0.95 -0.40
CA GLY A 37 -12.17 2.05 -0.39
C GLY A 37 -10.78 1.68 0.09
N ALA A 38 -10.57 0.45 0.53
CA ALA A 38 -9.25 -0.06 0.92
C ALA A 38 -8.72 -1.00 -0.15
N LEU A 39 -7.40 -1.07 -0.28
CA LEU A 39 -6.75 -2.01 -1.17
C LEU A 39 -6.32 -3.23 -0.37
N ALA A 40 -6.84 -4.40 -0.72
CA ALA A 40 -6.51 -5.66 -0.08
C ALA A 40 -5.59 -6.46 -0.99
N ILE A 41 -4.49 -6.97 -0.43
CA ILE A 41 -3.52 -7.81 -1.15
C ILE A 41 -3.52 -9.16 -0.47
N GLU A 42 -3.96 -10.21 -1.17
CA GLU A 42 -4.17 -11.52 -0.59
C GLU A 42 -3.25 -12.57 -1.21
N PHE A 43 -2.68 -13.41 -0.35
CA PHE A 43 -1.79 -14.50 -0.73
C PHE A 43 -2.36 -15.83 -0.24
N GLU A 44 -2.12 -16.90 -1.00
CA GLU A 44 -2.63 -18.22 -0.66
C GLU A 44 -1.58 -19.14 0.00
N ALA A 45 -0.32 -19.05 -0.41
CA ALA A 45 0.70 -20.00 0.04
C ALA A 45 2.04 -19.29 0.27
N PRO A 46 2.38 -18.95 1.52
CA PRO A 46 1.54 -19.09 2.72
C PRO A 46 0.41 -18.07 2.77
N PRO A 47 -0.71 -18.35 3.45
CA PRO A 47 -1.83 -17.41 3.51
C PRO A 47 -1.44 -16.12 4.22
N ALA A 48 -1.79 -14.99 3.62
CA ALA A 48 -1.58 -13.67 4.21
C ALA A 48 -2.50 -12.66 3.55
N LYS A 49 -2.79 -11.59 4.28
CA LYS A 49 -3.58 -10.49 3.75
C LYS A 49 -2.99 -9.18 4.22
N PHE A 50 -2.63 -8.32 3.27
CA PHE A 50 -2.19 -6.95 3.56
C PHE A 50 -3.33 -6.01 3.23
N VAL A 51 -3.48 -4.94 4.00
CA VAL A 51 -4.52 -3.95 3.77
C VAL A 51 -3.89 -2.56 3.75
N VAL A 52 -4.20 -1.79 2.71
CA VAL A 52 -3.79 -0.39 2.56
C VAL A 52 -5.05 0.45 2.56
N SER A 53 -5.24 1.28 3.57
CA SER A 53 -6.46 2.05 3.72
C SER A 53 -6.19 3.51 4.08
N PRO A 54 -6.97 4.45 3.51
CA PRO A 54 -6.88 5.85 3.93
C PRO A 54 -7.58 6.04 5.27
N ASN A 55 -6.95 6.81 6.16
CA ASN A 55 -7.56 7.21 7.41
C ASN A 55 -7.77 8.71 7.40
N THR A 56 -8.93 9.15 6.96
CA THR A 56 -9.25 10.54 6.71
C THR A 56 -9.15 11.43 7.96
N PRO A 57 -9.65 11.02 9.14
CA PRO A 57 -9.57 11.86 10.32
C PRO A 57 -8.16 12.31 10.70
N VAL A 58 -7.16 11.48 10.45
CA VAL A 58 -5.77 11.81 10.77
C VAL A 58 -4.91 12.11 9.53
N ARG A 59 -5.51 12.10 8.35
CA ARG A 59 -4.82 12.40 7.09
C ARG A 59 -3.63 11.51 6.84
N GLN A 60 -3.79 10.22 7.10
CA GLN A 60 -2.74 9.22 6.91
C GLN A 60 -3.22 8.07 6.04
N ILE A 61 -2.28 7.38 5.39
CA ILE A 61 -2.54 6.07 4.79
C ILE A 61 -1.97 5.03 5.76
N TRP A 62 -2.80 4.07 6.14
CA TRP A 62 -2.41 2.99 7.04
C TRP A 62 -2.18 1.72 6.26
N VAL A 63 -1.06 1.04 6.55
CA VAL A 63 -0.71 -0.25 5.95
C VAL A 63 -0.61 -1.28 7.06
N SER A 64 -1.31 -2.40 6.86
CA SER A 64 -1.22 -3.57 7.75
C SER A 64 -0.62 -4.71 6.96
N ALA A 65 0.53 -5.23 7.38
CA ALA A 65 1.25 -6.31 6.70
C ALA A 65 1.94 -7.19 7.73
N HIS A 66 1.68 -8.49 7.72
CA HIS A 66 2.15 -9.42 8.74
C HIS A 66 1.70 -8.95 10.12
N SER A 67 2.62 -8.85 11.09
CA SER A 67 2.30 -8.34 12.43
C SER A 67 2.64 -6.85 12.59
N LYS A 68 2.90 -6.16 11.48
CA LYS A 68 3.31 -4.76 11.47
C LYS A 68 2.23 -3.84 10.95
N SER A 69 2.22 -2.62 11.47
CA SER A 69 1.36 -1.54 10.98
C SER A 69 2.21 -0.32 10.68
N PHE A 70 1.91 0.35 9.58
CA PHE A 70 2.58 1.56 9.15
C PHE A 70 1.56 2.68 9.02
N LYS A 71 1.92 3.88 9.47
CA LYS A 71 1.09 5.07 9.33
C LYS A 71 1.88 6.09 8.52
N LEU A 72 1.43 6.35 7.31
CA LEU A 72 2.15 7.20 6.36
C LEU A 72 1.53 8.58 6.32
N ASP A 73 2.39 9.60 6.45
CA ASP A 73 2.01 11.00 6.33
C ASP A 73 2.41 11.54 4.96
N TRP A 74 1.70 12.58 4.52
CA TRP A 74 2.02 13.25 3.27
C TRP A 74 3.30 14.05 3.40
N ASP A 75 4.27 13.78 2.52
CA ASP A 75 5.50 14.54 2.42
C ASP A 75 5.41 15.42 1.18
N ALA A 76 5.24 16.72 1.38
CA ALA A 76 5.06 17.68 0.29
C ALA A 76 6.31 17.80 -0.59
N ALA A 77 7.50 17.60 -0.02
CA ALA A 77 8.75 17.69 -0.78
C ALA A 77 8.89 16.53 -1.75
N ARG A 78 8.44 15.33 -1.36
CA ARG A 78 8.47 14.14 -2.20
C ARG A 78 7.18 13.93 -3.00
N GLU A 79 6.14 14.70 -2.68
CA GLU A 79 4.80 14.52 -3.22
C GLU A 79 4.32 13.07 -3.08
N ALA A 80 4.51 12.49 -1.89
CA ALA A 80 4.18 11.09 -1.61
C ALA A 80 3.84 10.90 -0.15
N PHE A 81 3.07 9.84 0.15
CA PHE A 81 2.88 9.39 1.53
C PHE A 81 4.09 8.57 1.96
N VAL A 82 4.64 8.89 3.12
CA VAL A 82 5.86 8.24 3.63
C VAL A 82 5.76 7.90 5.11
N ALA A 83 6.50 6.87 5.51
CA ALA A 83 6.72 6.52 6.91
C ALA A 83 8.17 6.08 7.05
N ASP A 84 8.87 6.62 8.04
CA ASP A 84 10.27 6.27 8.33
C ASP A 84 11.18 6.40 7.09
N GLY A 85 10.92 7.42 6.25
CA GLY A 85 11.71 7.68 5.06
C GLY A 85 11.39 6.79 3.86
N GLN A 86 10.39 5.92 3.97
CA GLN A 86 9.98 5.04 2.88
C GLN A 86 8.62 5.42 2.32
N THR A 87 8.48 5.32 0.99
CA THR A 87 7.21 5.57 0.32
C THR A 87 6.27 4.38 0.46
N LEU A 88 4.99 4.58 0.13
CA LEU A 88 4.00 3.52 0.13
C LEU A 88 4.43 2.33 -0.74
N ALA A 89 4.91 2.59 -1.96
CA ALA A 89 5.39 1.54 -2.85
C ALA A 89 6.57 0.76 -2.26
N GLN A 90 7.49 1.44 -1.61
CA GLN A 90 8.64 0.79 -0.96
C GLN A 90 8.22 -0.11 0.18
N ILE A 91 7.32 0.38 1.05
CA ILE A 91 6.83 -0.38 2.21
C ILE A 91 6.07 -1.62 1.74
N VAL A 92 5.16 -1.47 0.80
CA VAL A 92 4.36 -2.59 0.29
C VAL A 92 5.23 -3.57 -0.50
N GLY A 93 6.16 -3.06 -1.33
CA GLY A 93 7.08 -3.90 -2.09
C GLY A 93 7.96 -4.76 -1.19
N GLU A 94 8.45 -4.19 -0.09
CA GLU A 94 9.26 -4.92 0.89
C GLU A 94 8.44 -6.01 1.59
N ALA A 95 7.20 -5.69 1.98
CA ALA A 95 6.33 -6.66 2.63
C ALA A 95 6.00 -7.83 1.69
N ILE A 96 5.73 -7.55 0.42
CA ILE A 96 5.48 -8.59 -0.59
C ILE A 96 6.74 -9.44 -0.80
N SER A 97 7.91 -8.80 -0.88
CA SER A 97 9.17 -9.52 -1.05
C SER A 97 9.41 -10.50 0.09
N GLN A 98 9.12 -10.10 1.33
CA GLN A 98 9.22 -10.98 2.49
C GLN A 98 8.21 -12.12 2.40
N GLN A 99 6.99 -11.84 2.00
CA GLN A 99 5.93 -12.83 1.89
C GLN A 99 6.27 -13.91 0.86
N LEU A 100 6.83 -13.51 -0.28
CA LEU A 100 7.13 -14.41 -1.39
C LEU A 100 8.52 -15.03 -1.28
N GLY A 101 9.39 -14.49 -0.44
CA GLY A 101 10.76 -14.98 -0.28
C GLY A 101 11.66 -14.62 -1.47
N GLU A 102 11.28 -13.62 -2.27
CA GLU A 102 12.08 -13.14 -3.40
C GLU A 102 11.83 -11.66 -3.65
N PRO A 103 12.79 -10.94 -4.26
CA PRO A 103 12.65 -9.48 -4.47
C PRO A 103 11.51 -9.16 -5.43
N VAL A 104 10.70 -8.18 -5.04
CA VAL A 104 9.64 -7.61 -5.88
C VAL A 104 9.74 -6.10 -5.82
N ASP A 105 9.91 -5.46 -6.97
CA ASP A 105 9.95 -4.00 -7.10
C ASP A 105 8.60 -3.49 -7.61
N LEU A 106 8.13 -2.41 -7.01
CA LEU A 106 6.88 -1.77 -7.41
C LEU A 106 7.11 -0.40 -8.05
#